data_bb5bf2e4f518633ed98c0ec205535b28
#
_entry.id   bb5bf2e4f518633ed98c0ec205535b28
#
_cell.length_a   1.000
_cell.length_b   1.000
_cell.length_c   1.000
_cell.angle_alpha   90.00
_cell.angle_beta   90.00
_cell.angle_gamma   90.00
#
_symmetry.space_group_name_H-M   'P 1'
#
loop_
_entity.id
_entity.type
_entity.pdbx_description
1 polymer ?
#
loop_
_entity_poly.entity_id
_entity_poly.type
_entity_poly.pdbx_seq_one_letter_code
_entity_poly.pdbx_strand_id
1 'polypeptide(L)'
;MAMAEPLCVACIGMGWWSDVLADAVKRSGKLKIVACYTRSEEKRQVFAKKYGCRAAPSYEAVLTDAEVEAIINTTPNDVHLATTRMAAEAGKHIFLDKPIANSVSDGRKITECCKQAGVVLAMGYQRRRESHFRWIKRQIDAGVFGKLVNAEANISRDRLR
;
A
#
# COMPACT_ATOMS: atom_id res chain seq x y z
N MET A 1 2.99 -9.37 -27.54
CA MET A 1 3.71 -9.50 -26.27
C MET A 1 2.79 -10.21 -25.29
N ALA A 2 3.18 -11.37 -24.75
CA ALA A 2 2.42 -12.03 -23.70
C ALA A 2 2.32 -11.06 -22.50
N MET A 3 1.10 -10.87 -21.99
CA MET A 3 0.90 -10.12 -20.76
C MET A 3 1.59 -10.88 -19.63
N ALA A 4 2.44 -10.20 -18.86
CA ALA A 4 3.02 -10.80 -17.67
C ALA A 4 1.89 -11.25 -16.73
N GLU A 5 2.05 -12.38 -16.06
CA GLU A 5 1.07 -12.84 -15.08
C GLU A 5 0.87 -11.78 -13.98
N PRO A 6 -0.37 -11.59 -13.51
CA PRO A 6 -0.63 -10.62 -12.46
C PRO A 6 0.07 -11.02 -11.16
N LEU A 7 0.73 -10.07 -10.50
CA LEU A 7 1.36 -10.28 -9.18
C LEU A 7 0.29 -10.63 -8.14
N CYS A 8 0.47 -11.74 -7.44
CA CYS A 8 -0.46 -12.21 -6.41
C CYS A 8 -0.26 -11.46 -5.09
N VAL A 9 -1.32 -10.82 -4.61
CA VAL A 9 -1.26 -9.97 -3.42
C VAL A 9 -2.26 -10.39 -2.35
N ALA A 10 -1.90 -10.13 -1.09
CA ALA A 10 -2.83 -10.19 0.03
C ALA A 10 -3.18 -8.80 0.54
N CYS A 11 -4.46 -8.58 0.89
CA CYS A 11 -4.91 -7.34 1.53
C CYS A 11 -4.93 -7.49 3.05
N ILE A 12 -4.31 -6.56 3.77
CA ILE A 12 -4.21 -6.56 5.24
C ILE A 12 -4.87 -5.32 5.80
N GLY A 13 -5.82 -5.52 6.75
CA GLY A 13 -6.66 -4.45 7.29
C GLY A 13 -7.86 -4.15 6.40
N MET A 14 -9.09 -4.33 6.92
CA MET A 14 -10.36 -4.16 6.17
C MET A 14 -11.11 -2.94 6.68
N GLY A 15 -10.62 -1.75 6.29
CA GLY A 15 -11.34 -0.48 6.39
C GLY A 15 -11.91 -0.08 5.02
N TRP A 16 -12.66 1.04 4.96
CA TRP A 16 -13.19 1.57 3.70
C TRP A 16 -12.11 1.79 2.63
N TRP A 17 -10.87 2.11 3.06
CA TRP A 17 -9.76 2.36 2.15
C TRP A 17 -9.22 1.09 1.51
N SER A 18 -9.30 -0.03 2.21
CA SER A 18 -8.93 -1.33 1.63
C SER A 18 -9.84 -1.72 0.46
N ASP A 19 -11.13 -1.38 0.54
CA ASP A 19 -12.06 -1.57 -0.58
C ASP A 19 -11.68 -0.71 -1.80
N VAL A 20 -11.33 0.56 -1.57
CA VAL A 20 -10.88 1.46 -2.66
C VAL A 20 -9.64 0.91 -3.37
N LEU A 21 -8.66 0.38 -2.60
CA LEU A 21 -7.46 -0.22 -3.17
C LEU A 21 -7.76 -1.56 -3.86
N ALA A 22 -8.59 -2.41 -3.28
CA ALA A 22 -8.99 -3.66 -3.90
C ALA A 22 -9.73 -3.46 -5.23
N ASP A 23 -10.62 -2.46 -5.31
CA ASP A 23 -11.26 -2.07 -6.56
C ASP A 23 -10.25 -1.52 -7.59
N ALA A 24 -9.21 -0.81 -7.14
CA ALA A 24 -8.13 -0.37 -8.02
C ALA A 24 -7.29 -1.55 -8.53
N VAL A 25 -7.02 -2.54 -7.70
CA VAL A 25 -6.37 -3.80 -8.09
C VAL A 25 -7.16 -4.48 -9.20
N LYS A 26 -8.47 -4.67 -9.01
CA LYS A 26 -9.35 -5.28 -10.05
C LYS A 26 -9.29 -4.52 -11.37
N ARG A 27 -9.34 -3.19 -11.34
CA ARG A 27 -9.30 -2.36 -12.56
C ARG A 27 -7.95 -2.41 -13.26
N SER A 28 -6.86 -2.61 -12.54
CA SER A 28 -5.51 -2.56 -13.12
C SER A 28 -5.19 -3.76 -14.00
N GLY A 29 -5.75 -4.92 -13.70
CA GLY A 29 -5.42 -6.21 -14.32
C GLY A 29 -3.97 -6.68 -14.09
N LYS A 30 -3.16 -5.91 -13.32
CA LYS A 30 -1.74 -6.21 -13.07
C LYS A 30 -1.50 -6.93 -11.76
N LEU A 31 -2.50 -6.95 -10.89
CA LEU A 31 -2.46 -7.58 -9.57
C LEU A 31 -3.67 -8.49 -9.41
N LYS A 32 -3.52 -9.56 -8.65
CA LYS A 32 -4.59 -10.49 -8.27
C LYS A 32 -4.64 -10.60 -6.75
N ILE A 33 -5.80 -10.31 -6.14
CA ILE A 33 -5.99 -10.52 -4.71
C ILE A 33 -6.23 -12.02 -4.48
N VAL A 34 -5.33 -12.68 -3.78
CA VAL A 34 -5.42 -14.13 -3.51
C VAL A 34 -5.79 -14.43 -2.05
N ALA A 35 -5.47 -13.53 -1.12
CA ALA A 35 -5.78 -13.69 0.29
C ALA A 35 -6.10 -12.34 0.94
N CYS A 36 -6.75 -12.39 2.11
CA CYS A 36 -6.97 -11.22 2.94
C CYS A 36 -6.91 -11.58 4.42
N TYR A 37 -6.52 -10.61 5.25
CA TYR A 37 -6.51 -10.76 6.70
C TYR A 37 -6.87 -9.47 7.43
N THR A 38 -7.71 -9.59 8.44
CA THR A 38 -7.95 -8.60 9.50
C THR A 38 -8.38 -9.34 10.76
N ARG A 39 -8.23 -8.70 11.92
CA ARG A 39 -8.59 -9.29 13.22
C ARG A 39 -10.06 -9.68 13.33
N SER A 40 -10.97 -8.87 12.76
CA SER A 40 -12.41 -9.20 12.72
C SER A 40 -12.67 -10.29 11.67
N GLU A 41 -13.13 -11.44 12.13
CA GLU A 41 -13.49 -12.55 11.24
C GLU A 41 -14.63 -12.17 10.29
N GLU A 42 -15.65 -11.51 10.79
CA GLU A 42 -16.78 -11.04 9.99
C GLU A 42 -16.32 -10.18 8.80
N LYS A 43 -15.51 -9.12 9.07
CA LYS A 43 -14.98 -8.24 8.02
C LYS A 43 -14.11 -9.01 7.03
N ARG A 44 -13.32 -9.97 7.51
CA ARG A 44 -12.46 -10.82 6.69
C ARG A 44 -13.27 -11.67 5.73
N GLN A 45 -14.35 -12.33 6.21
CA GLN A 45 -15.23 -13.14 5.38
C GLN A 45 -16.01 -12.31 4.36
N VAL A 46 -16.51 -11.14 4.76
CA VAL A 46 -17.19 -10.20 3.85
C VAL A 46 -16.24 -9.75 2.72
N PHE A 47 -15.01 -9.37 3.06
CA PHE A 47 -14.01 -8.96 2.07
C PHE A 47 -13.62 -10.11 1.13
N ALA A 48 -13.37 -11.29 1.68
CA ALA A 48 -13.02 -12.48 0.92
C ALA A 48 -14.09 -12.84 -0.10
N LYS A 49 -15.36 -12.84 0.32
CA LYS A 49 -16.52 -13.08 -0.57
C LYS A 49 -16.62 -12.02 -1.67
N LYS A 50 -16.46 -10.75 -1.31
CA LYS A 50 -16.58 -9.60 -2.25
C LYS A 50 -15.52 -9.63 -3.34
N TYR A 51 -14.30 -10.01 -2.99
CA TYR A 51 -13.16 -9.96 -3.92
C TYR A 51 -12.72 -11.32 -4.45
N GLY A 52 -13.36 -12.41 -4.01
CA GLY A 52 -13.08 -13.76 -4.50
C GLY A 52 -11.70 -14.27 -4.07
N CYS A 53 -11.29 -13.97 -2.83
CA CYS A 53 -10.00 -14.39 -2.28
C CYS A 53 -10.15 -15.23 -1.00
N ARG A 54 -9.06 -15.81 -0.52
CA ARG A 54 -9.07 -16.59 0.72
C ARG A 54 -9.09 -15.68 1.94
N ALA A 55 -9.93 -16.02 2.93
CA ALA A 55 -9.90 -15.42 4.27
C ALA A 55 -8.84 -16.14 5.11
N ALA A 56 -7.66 -15.58 5.24
CA ALA A 56 -6.58 -16.20 6.02
C ALA A 56 -6.91 -16.20 7.54
N PRO A 57 -6.61 -17.28 8.26
CA PRO A 57 -6.92 -17.37 9.69
C PRO A 57 -6.07 -16.44 10.56
N SER A 58 -4.84 -16.13 10.14
CA SER A 58 -3.92 -15.23 10.85
C SER A 58 -3.06 -14.44 9.86
N TYR A 59 -2.32 -13.45 10.36
CA TYR A 59 -1.36 -12.70 9.56
C TYR A 59 -0.18 -13.59 9.15
N GLU A 60 0.27 -14.44 10.06
CA GLU A 60 1.33 -15.42 9.82
C GLU A 60 0.96 -16.38 8.68
N ALA A 61 -0.30 -16.81 8.62
CA ALA A 61 -0.80 -17.64 7.52
C ALA A 61 -0.70 -16.95 6.16
N VAL A 62 -0.88 -15.62 6.10
CA VAL A 62 -0.63 -14.83 4.88
C VAL A 62 0.84 -14.80 4.54
N LEU A 63 1.71 -14.63 5.52
CA LEU A 63 3.14 -14.50 5.31
C LEU A 63 3.81 -15.81 4.85
N THR A 64 3.29 -16.94 5.32
CA THR A 64 3.78 -18.29 4.94
C THR A 64 3.14 -18.83 3.65
N ASP A 65 2.12 -18.16 3.12
CA ASP A 65 1.46 -18.57 1.88
C ASP A 65 2.39 -18.31 0.68
N ALA A 66 2.79 -19.38 -0.01
CA ALA A 66 3.68 -19.29 -1.16
C ALA A 66 3.06 -18.59 -2.39
N GLU A 67 1.73 -18.56 -2.50
CA GLU A 67 1.05 -17.83 -3.57
C GLU A 67 1.10 -16.30 -3.36
N VAL A 68 1.26 -15.84 -2.12
CA VAL A 68 1.32 -14.41 -1.82
C VAL A 68 2.72 -13.88 -2.09
N GLU A 69 2.87 -13.00 -3.07
CA GLU A 69 4.13 -12.35 -3.43
C GLU A 69 4.28 -10.98 -2.76
N ALA A 70 3.16 -10.27 -2.55
CA ALA A 70 3.17 -8.96 -1.92
C ALA A 70 1.95 -8.75 -1.02
N ILE A 71 2.06 -7.79 -0.11
CA ILE A 71 0.94 -7.36 0.74
C ILE A 71 0.54 -5.91 0.45
N ILE A 72 -0.75 -5.64 0.48
CA ILE A 72 -1.34 -4.29 0.52
C ILE A 72 -1.76 -4.05 1.97
N ASN A 73 -0.96 -3.26 2.67
CA ASN A 73 -1.12 -3.01 4.11
C ASN A 73 -1.88 -1.70 4.35
N THR A 74 -3.11 -1.81 4.83
CA THR A 74 -3.99 -0.69 5.22
C THR A 74 -4.39 -0.79 6.70
N THR A 75 -3.52 -1.36 7.51
CA THR A 75 -3.71 -1.44 8.97
C THR A 75 -3.63 -0.05 9.62
N PRO A 76 -4.03 0.11 10.89
CA PRO A 76 -3.76 1.32 11.65
C PRO A 76 -2.27 1.66 11.73
N ASN A 77 -1.94 2.96 11.76
CA ASN A 77 -0.56 3.45 11.66
C ASN A 77 0.37 2.96 12.77
N ASP A 78 -0.18 2.71 13.96
CA ASP A 78 0.55 2.24 15.14
C ASP A 78 1.14 0.83 14.97
N VAL A 79 0.55 0.02 14.08
CA VAL A 79 1.05 -1.34 13.78
C VAL A 79 1.85 -1.44 12.48
N HIS A 80 2.04 -0.33 11.74
CA HIS A 80 2.75 -0.33 10.46
C HIS A 80 4.18 -0.91 10.58
N LEU A 81 4.94 -0.51 11.61
CA LEU A 81 6.30 -1.02 11.81
C LEU A 81 6.30 -2.54 12.02
N ALA A 82 5.46 -3.04 12.92
CA ALA A 82 5.41 -4.46 13.24
C ALA A 82 4.99 -5.30 12.01
N THR A 83 3.88 -4.92 11.37
CA THR A 83 3.34 -5.67 10.23
C THR A 83 4.25 -5.61 9.01
N THR A 84 4.89 -4.45 8.75
CA THR A 84 5.82 -4.32 7.62
C THR A 84 7.10 -5.13 7.85
N ARG A 85 7.65 -5.10 9.07
CA ARG A 85 8.83 -5.88 9.40
C ARG A 85 8.60 -7.37 9.23
N MET A 86 7.51 -7.90 9.77
CA MET A 86 7.15 -9.32 9.61
C MET A 86 7.01 -9.70 8.14
N ALA A 87 6.39 -8.84 7.31
CA ALA A 87 6.27 -9.09 5.88
C ALA A 87 7.61 -9.08 5.16
N ALA A 88 8.49 -8.12 5.50
CA ALA A 88 9.83 -8.04 4.92
C ALA A 88 10.67 -9.27 5.29
N GLU A 89 10.66 -9.70 6.55
CA GLU A 89 11.34 -10.90 7.04
C GLU A 89 10.83 -12.17 6.33
N ALA A 90 9.54 -12.21 5.94
CA ALA A 90 8.95 -13.28 5.14
C ALA A 90 9.21 -13.15 3.62
N GLY A 91 10.01 -12.16 3.20
CA GLY A 91 10.35 -11.93 1.79
C GLY A 91 9.22 -11.37 0.94
N LYS A 92 8.13 -10.86 1.54
CA LYS A 92 7.00 -10.30 0.81
C LYS A 92 7.26 -8.84 0.45
N HIS A 93 6.96 -8.45 -0.81
CA HIS A 93 6.91 -7.04 -1.20
C HIS A 93 5.75 -6.33 -0.50
N ILE A 94 5.87 -5.02 -0.27
CA ILE A 94 4.90 -4.28 0.54
C ILE A 94 4.42 -3.02 -0.19
N PHE A 95 3.10 -2.88 -0.33
CA PHE A 95 2.45 -1.59 -0.50
C PHE A 95 1.91 -1.17 0.87
N LEU A 96 2.46 -0.09 1.44
CA LEU A 96 2.06 0.44 2.74
C LEU A 96 1.26 1.74 2.56
N ASP A 97 0.07 1.81 3.18
CA ASP A 97 -0.71 3.04 3.16
C ASP A 97 -0.04 4.15 3.99
N LYS A 98 -0.41 5.38 3.71
CA LYS A 98 0.08 6.58 4.38
C LYS A 98 -0.54 6.74 5.79
N PRO A 99 0.16 7.39 6.72
CA PRO A 99 1.59 7.72 6.70
C PRO A 99 2.47 6.49 6.87
N ILE A 100 3.75 6.59 6.56
CA ILE A 100 4.68 5.45 6.74
C ILE A 100 4.70 4.97 8.19
N ALA A 101 4.72 5.89 9.14
CA ALA A 101 4.68 5.63 10.59
C ALA A 101 4.24 6.89 11.34
N ASN A 102 4.05 6.78 12.66
CA ASN A 102 3.73 7.88 13.55
C ASN A 102 4.98 8.65 14.03
N SER A 103 6.19 8.09 13.84
CA SER A 103 7.47 8.72 14.19
C SER A 103 8.49 8.59 13.06
N VAL A 104 9.43 9.54 13.00
CA VAL A 104 10.57 9.48 12.06
C VAL A 104 11.44 8.25 12.33
N SER A 105 11.65 7.90 13.60
CA SER A 105 12.40 6.71 13.98
C SER A 105 11.80 5.44 13.40
N ASP A 106 10.48 5.24 13.55
CA ASP A 106 9.82 4.04 13.04
C ASP A 106 9.74 4.03 11.51
N GLY A 107 9.57 5.19 10.88
CA GLY A 107 9.66 5.30 9.43
C GLY A 107 11.03 4.89 8.87
N ARG A 108 12.12 5.25 9.57
CA ARG A 108 13.47 4.79 9.22
C ARG A 108 13.63 3.29 9.39
N LYS A 109 13.14 2.70 10.51
CA LYS A 109 13.18 1.25 10.75
C LYS A 109 12.40 0.48 9.67
N ILE A 110 11.22 0.97 9.26
CA ILE A 110 10.43 0.39 8.15
C ILE A 110 11.23 0.39 6.86
N THR A 111 11.84 1.51 6.50
CA THR A 111 12.64 1.60 5.28
C THR A 111 13.85 0.67 5.32
N GLU A 112 14.54 0.64 6.46
CA GLU A 112 15.75 -0.16 6.63
C GLU A 112 15.47 -1.65 6.60
N CYS A 113 14.43 -2.14 7.31
CA CYS A 113 14.11 -3.58 7.30
C CYS A 113 13.71 -4.07 5.90
N CYS A 114 12.96 -3.28 5.11
CA CYS A 114 12.65 -3.63 3.73
C CYS A 114 13.90 -3.68 2.85
N LYS A 115 14.83 -2.72 3.04
CA LYS A 115 16.10 -2.70 2.31
C LYS A 115 16.97 -3.89 2.63
N GLN A 116 17.10 -4.24 3.92
CA GLN A 116 17.89 -5.40 4.38
C GLN A 116 17.32 -6.72 3.87
N ALA A 117 16.00 -6.83 3.82
CA ALA A 117 15.32 -8.01 3.27
C ALA A 117 15.32 -8.06 1.74
N GLY A 118 15.76 -7.01 1.03
CA GLY A 118 15.75 -6.95 -0.42
C GLY A 118 14.35 -6.87 -1.04
N VAL A 119 13.33 -6.47 -0.27
CA VAL A 119 11.95 -6.36 -0.74
C VAL A 119 11.59 -4.94 -1.16
N VAL A 120 10.64 -4.82 -2.07
CA VAL A 120 10.13 -3.53 -2.51
C VAL A 120 9.15 -2.97 -1.48
N LEU A 121 9.39 -1.73 -1.03
CA LEU A 121 8.44 -0.93 -0.26
C LEU A 121 7.86 0.18 -1.14
N ALA A 122 6.57 0.08 -1.47
CA ALA A 122 5.83 1.12 -2.16
C ALA A 122 4.88 1.84 -1.19
N MET A 123 4.86 3.19 -1.25
CA MET A 123 4.05 4.00 -0.35
C MET A 123 2.77 4.51 -1.00
N GLY A 124 1.66 4.43 -0.27
CA GLY A 124 0.32 4.87 -0.68
C GLY A 124 0.11 6.39 -0.73
N TYR A 125 1.12 7.17 -1.18
CA TYR A 125 0.97 8.61 -1.42
C TYR A 125 0.36 8.88 -2.80
N GLN A 126 -0.91 8.52 -2.98
CA GLN A 126 -1.61 8.55 -4.27
C GLN A 126 -1.58 9.92 -4.95
N ARG A 127 -1.61 11.04 -4.19
CA ARG A 127 -1.57 12.39 -4.75
C ARG A 127 -0.33 12.65 -5.59
N ARG A 128 0.79 12.05 -5.26
CA ARG A 128 2.03 12.15 -6.07
C ARG A 128 1.87 11.55 -7.48
N ARG A 129 0.81 10.77 -7.71
CA ARG A 129 0.49 10.13 -9.00
C ARG A 129 -0.57 10.87 -9.79
N GLU A 130 -1.26 11.86 -9.18
CA GLU A 130 -2.25 12.68 -9.86
C GLU A 130 -1.60 13.51 -10.99
N SER A 131 -2.30 13.66 -12.10
CA SER A 131 -1.74 14.22 -13.34
C SER A 131 -1.18 15.63 -13.17
N HIS A 132 -1.87 16.48 -12.43
CA HIS A 132 -1.44 17.86 -12.17
C HIS A 132 -0.18 17.94 -11.30
N PHE A 133 -0.03 17.11 -10.24
CA PHE A 133 1.21 17.07 -9.46
C PHE A 133 2.38 16.52 -10.26
N ARG A 134 2.14 15.51 -11.11
CA ARG A 134 3.16 14.99 -12.02
C ARG A 134 3.57 16.02 -13.08
N TRP A 135 2.61 16.80 -13.57
CA TRP A 135 2.91 17.88 -14.50
C TRP A 135 3.78 18.95 -13.85
N ILE A 136 3.37 19.47 -12.68
CA ILE A 136 4.17 20.45 -11.91
C ILE A 136 5.59 19.92 -11.66
N LYS A 137 5.73 18.67 -11.20
CA LYS A 137 7.03 18.06 -10.96
C LYS A 137 7.91 18.05 -12.22
N ARG A 138 7.34 17.70 -13.38
CA ARG A 138 8.08 17.73 -14.65
C ARG A 138 8.54 19.14 -15.03
N GLN A 139 7.69 20.18 -14.81
CA GLN A 139 8.09 21.56 -15.10
C GLN A 139 9.23 22.03 -14.17
N ILE A 140 9.18 21.64 -12.89
CA ILE A 140 10.26 21.92 -11.93
C ILE A 140 11.56 21.25 -12.40
N ASP A 141 11.51 19.97 -12.73
CA ASP A 141 12.68 19.19 -13.16
C ASP A 141 13.27 19.70 -14.48
N ALA A 142 12.45 20.23 -15.37
CA ALA A 142 12.86 20.86 -16.61
C ALA A 142 13.41 22.30 -16.42
N GLY A 143 13.42 22.82 -15.20
CA GLY A 143 13.92 24.16 -14.89
C GLY A 143 13.03 25.31 -15.39
N VAL A 144 11.78 25.02 -15.82
CA VAL A 144 10.86 26.03 -16.38
C VAL A 144 10.60 27.20 -15.42
N PHE A 145 10.56 26.89 -14.11
CA PHE A 145 10.34 27.90 -13.07
C PHE A 145 11.64 28.52 -12.53
N GLY A 146 12.80 28.14 -13.07
CA GLY A 146 14.08 28.58 -12.53
C GLY A 146 14.33 28.10 -11.10
N LYS A 147 15.03 28.91 -10.31
CA LYS A 147 15.25 28.62 -8.87
C LYS A 147 13.98 28.87 -8.09
N LEU A 148 13.43 27.82 -7.51
CA LEU A 148 12.28 27.95 -6.61
C LEU A 148 12.68 28.67 -5.33
N VAL A 149 12.04 29.80 -5.04
CA VAL A 149 12.28 30.62 -3.83
C VAL A 149 11.18 30.41 -2.80
N ASN A 150 9.94 30.18 -3.27
CA ASN A 150 8.78 29.93 -2.43
C ASN A 150 7.79 29.03 -3.14
N ALA A 151 7.01 28.26 -2.37
CA ALA A 151 5.86 27.51 -2.85
C ALA A 151 4.73 27.60 -1.84
N GLU A 152 3.54 27.94 -2.31
CA GLU A 152 2.32 28.00 -1.50
C GLU A 152 1.28 27.08 -2.09
N ALA A 153 0.58 26.30 -1.25
CA ALA A 153 -0.48 25.41 -1.66
C ALA A 153 -1.66 25.49 -0.69
N ASN A 154 -2.85 25.76 -1.20
CA ASN A 154 -4.09 25.67 -0.45
C ASN A 154 -4.91 24.47 -0.90
N ILE A 155 -5.26 23.58 0.04
CA ILE A 155 -6.07 22.39 -0.21
C ILE A 155 -7.25 22.43 0.78
N SER A 156 -8.37 22.98 0.34
CA SER A 156 -9.62 22.99 1.10
C SER A 156 -10.46 21.74 0.77
N ARG A 157 -11.04 21.12 1.77
CA ARG A 157 -11.97 20.00 1.64
C ARG A 157 -13.15 20.19 2.57
N ASP A 158 -14.35 20.02 2.02
CA ASP A 158 -15.55 19.83 2.83
C ASP A 158 -15.54 18.41 3.41
N ARG A 159 -15.49 18.30 4.74
CA ARG A 159 -15.56 17.06 5.50
C ARG A 159 -16.84 16.92 6.33
N LEU A 160 -17.79 17.83 6.14
CA LEU A 160 -19.05 17.86 6.88
C LEU A 160 -20.17 17.04 6.22
N ARG A 161 -19.79 16.02 5.43
CA ARG A 161 -20.73 15.05 4.88
C ARG A 161 -20.49 13.67 5.44
#